data_67aab58cc38ee8903ed8b40b22c16811
#
_entry.id   67aab58cc38ee8903ed8b40b22c16811
#
_cell.length_a   1.000
_cell.length_b   1.000
_cell.length_c   1.000
_cell.angle_alpha   90.00
_cell.angle_beta   90.00
_cell.angle_gamma   90.00
#
_symmetry.space_group_name_H-M   'P 1'
#
loop_
_entity.id
_entity.type
_entity.pdbx_description
1 polymer ?
#
loop_
_entity_poly.entity_id
_entity_poly.type
_entity_poly.pdbx_seq_one_letter_code
_entity_poly.pdbx_strand_id
1 'polypeptide(L)'
;MPVVLSVALSVAIVPVIASATAKRDIDEIRKKGATAVKLALVISTFAAVMMFAFSDKIIAVLYPRLNRAETETAVRLLRIISFTVPMGALREIYASMIMAIDKTKKIIVNNSFSVALKIAVTAICLSYFNVYGAGYGMIAFSAVGVILNARDFYILSGKNLKLVKNVSTIAAINVIMFLLAWAFDIYIKNPILSLATGFVVASFAYVVAAAFSGVFDGDELSGVPFSRAYYKLSQKLRFWES
;
A
#
# COMPACT_ATOMS: atom_id res chain seq x y z
N MET A 1 7.96 -3.87 -11.11
CA MET A 1 7.55 -2.49 -10.79
C MET A 1 6.80 -2.37 -9.45
N PRO A 2 5.75 -3.14 -9.10
CA PRO A 2 5.09 -3.02 -7.78
C PRO A 2 6.01 -3.26 -6.59
N VAL A 3 6.99 -4.17 -6.74
CA VAL A 3 8.00 -4.49 -5.72
C VAL A 3 8.86 -3.27 -5.35
N VAL A 4 9.20 -2.42 -6.31
CA VAL A 4 10.03 -1.23 -6.07
C VAL A 4 9.30 -0.22 -5.18
N LEU A 5 8.00 -0.01 -5.37
CA LEU A 5 7.18 0.84 -4.51
C LEU A 5 7.06 0.27 -3.08
N SER A 6 6.86 -1.04 -2.94
CA SER A 6 6.82 -1.69 -1.63
C SER A 6 8.18 -1.62 -0.92
N VAL A 7 9.28 -1.79 -1.65
CA VAL A 7 10.64 -1.67 -1.12
C VAL A 7 10.95 -0.21 -0.73
N ALA A 8 10.60 0.77 -1.56
CA ALA A 8 10.80 2.19 -1.24
C ALA A 8 10.03 2.60 0.03
N LEU A 9 8.81 2.12 0.18
CA LEU A 9 8.00 2.29 1.39
C LEU A 9 8.64 1.63 2.61
N SER A 10 9.11 0.39 2.47
CA SER A 10 9.80 -0.33 3.55
C SER A 10 11.06 0.42 3.99
N VAL A 11 11.86 0.91 3.05
CA VAL A 11 13.07 1.70 3.34
C VAL A 11 12.73 3.01 4.07
N ALA A 12 11.64 3.69 3.71
CA ALA A 12 11.21 4.92 4.40
C ALA A 12 10.69 4.66 5.83
N ILE A 13 10.17 3.46 6.11
CA ILE A 13 9.56 3.10 7.40
C ILE A 13 10.57 2.40 8.33
N VAL A 14 11.56 1.69 7.79
CA VAL A 14 12.60 0.99 8.57
C VAL A 14 13.28 1.89 9.61
N PRO A 15 13.69 3.14 9.33
CA PRO A 15 14.29 4.01 10.35
C PRO A 15 13.36 4.32 11.52
N VAL A 16 12.04 4.42 11.26
CA VAL A 16 11.02 4.70 12.28
C VAL A 16 10.89 3.52 13.24
N ILE A 17 11.00 2.29 12.73
CA ILE A 17 10.95 1.07 13.54
C ILE A 17 12.30 0.77 14.19
N ALA A 18 13.41 0.98 13.49
CA ALA A 18 14.75 0.66 13.97
C ALA A 18 15.14 1.40 15.26
N SER A 19 14.69 2.65 15.43
CA SER A 19 14.94 3.41 16.67
C SER A 19 14.23 2.84 17.90
N ALA A 20 13.06 2.18 17.71
CA ALA A 20 12.34 1.49 18.77
C ALA A 20 12.94 0.13 19.11
N THR A 21 13.55 -0.52 18.10
CA THR A 21 14.21 -1.82 18.22
C THR A 21 15.39 -1.80 19.18
N ALA A 22 16.18 -0.71 19.15
CA ALA A 22 17.39 -0.57 19.99
C ALA A 22 17.09 -0.64 21.49
N LYS A 23 15.87 -0.27 21.91
CA LYS A 23 15.44 -0.25 23.31
C LYS A 23 14.70 -1.50 23.77
N ARG A 24 14.35 -2.44 22.86
CA ARG A 24 13.51 -3.62 23.11
C ARG A 24 12.17 -3.31 23.81
N ASP A 25 11.69 -2.09 23.71
CA ASP A 25 10.42 -1.66 24.30
C ASP A 25 9.27 -2.05 23.35
N ILE A 26 8.49 -3.07 23.75
CA ILE A 26 7.37 -3.60 22.96
C ILE A 26 6.27 -2.54 22.78
N ASP A 27 6.05 -1.68 23.75
CA ASP A 27 5.01 -0.64 23.66
C ASP A 27 5.44 0.48 22.69
N GLU A 28 6.72 0.84 22.67
CA GLU A 28 7.29 1.78 21.69
C GLU A 28 7.25 1.17 20.26
N ILE A 29 7.62 -0.12 20.12
CA ILE A 29 7.53 -0.86 18.85
C ILE A 29 6.09 -0.87 18.33
N ARG A 30 5.11 -1.10 19.22
CA ARG A 30 3.68 -1.05 18.86
C ARG A 30 3.22 0.32 18.41
N LYS A 31 3.55 1.37 19.17
CA LYS A 31 3.16 2.75 18.84
C LYS A 31 3.72 3.18 17.49
N LYS A 32 5.02 2.98 17.28
CA LYS A 32 5.69 3.29 16.01
C LYS A 32 5.22 2.38 14.87
N GLY A 33 4.99 1.10 15.16
CA GLY A 33 4.43 0.15 14.20
C GLY A 33 3.02 0.52 13.74
N ALA A 34 2.15 1.01 14.62
CA ALA A 34 0.83 1.50 14.25
C ALA A 34 0.90 2.69 13.29
N THR A 35 1.78 3.65 13.57
CA THR A 35 2.05 4.79 12.66
C THR A 35 2.60 4.32 11.32
N ALA A 36 3.54 3.38 11.34
CA ALA A 36 4.11 2.80 10.13
C ALA A 36 3.05 2.09 9.27
N VAL A 37 2.16 1.32 9.89
CA VAL A 37 1.03 0.66 9.20
C VAL A 37 0.07 1.68 8.60
N LYS A 38 -0.27 2.76 9.31
CA LYS A 38 -1.11 3.84 8.79
C LYS A 38 -0.48 4.50 7.56
N LEU A 39 0.80 4.89 7.66
CA LEU A 39 1.56 5.50 6.57
C LEU A 39 1.63 4.58 5.35
N ALA A 40 1.92 3.30 5.58
CA ALA A 40 1.97 2.32 4.50
C ALA A 40 0.62 2.13 3.83
N LEU A 41 -0.46 2.04 4.59
CA LEU A 41 -1.81 1.94 4.04
C LEU A 41 -2.12 3.17 3.16
N VAL A 42 -1.89 4.38 3.68
CA VAL A 42 -2.15 5.61 2.95
C VAL A 42 -1.39 5.63 1.62
N ILE A 43 -0.07 5.42 1.64
CA ILE A 43 0.75 5.53 0.44
C ILE A 43 0.50 4.35 -0.53
N SER A 44 0.42 3.12 -0.01
CA SER A 44 0.27 1.93 -0.85
C SER A 44 -1.13 1.80 -1.47
N THR A 45 -2.18 2.20 -0.76
CA THR A 45 -3.54 2.20 -1.32
C THR A 45 -3.70 3.27 -2.38
N PHE A 46 -3.11 4.47 -2.19
CA PHE A 46 -3.05 5.48 -3.23
C PHE A 46 -2.34 4.94 -4.49
N ALA A 47 -1.15 4.33 -4.33
CA ALA A 47 -0.42 3.75 -5.45
C ALA A 47 -1.23 2.64 -6.15
N ALA A 48 -1.93 1.79 -5.40
CA ALA A 48 -2.79 0.75 -5.94
C ALA A 48 -3.96 1.32 -6.76
N VAL A 49 -4.61 2.36 -6.26
CA VAL A 49 -5.70 3.05 -6.95
C VAL A 49 -5.21 3.67 -8.26
N MET A 50 -4.07 4.35 -8.23
CA MET A 50 -3.47 4.94 -9.43
C MET A 50 -3.08 3.88 -10.47
N MET A 51 -2.46 2.77 -10.02
CA MET A 51 -2.13 1.65 -10.91
C MET A 51 -3.39 1.00 -11.51
N PHE A 52 -4.45 0.89 -10.74
CA PHE A 52 -5.72 0.32 -11.22
C PHE A 52 -6.42 1.25 -12.20
N ALA A 53 -6.58 2.53 -11.85
CA ALA A 53 -7.31 3.51 -12.65
C ALA A 53 -6.62 3.81 -13.99
N PHE A 54 -5.30 4.01 -13.97
CA PHE A 54 -4.51 4.34 -15.17
C PHE A 54 -3.82 3.14 -15.81
N SER A 55 -4.28 1.93 -15.55
CA SER A 55 -3.62 0.70 -16.03
C SER A 55 -3.46 0.65 -17.54
N ASP A 56 -4.44 1.10 -18.31
CA ASP A 56 -4.40 1.18 -19.77
C ASP A 56 -3.39 2.20 -20.28
N LYS A 57 -3.32 3.39 -19.68
CA LYS A 57 -2.35 4.42 -20.04
C LYS A 57 -0.94 4.03 -19.66
N ILE A 58 -0.76 3.39 -18.48
CA ILE A 58 0.53 2.87 -18.04
C ILE A 58 1.06 1.84 -19.03
N ILE A 59 0.23 0.88 -19.45
CA ILE A 59 0.63 -0.13 -20.44
C ILE A 59 0.89 0.50 -21.79
N ALA A 60 0.07 1.43 -22.26
CA ALA A 60 0.27 2.11 -23.54
C ALA A 60 1.59 2.89 -23.60
N VAL A 61 2.00 3.52 -22.50
CA VAL A 61 3.27 4.27 -22.42
C VAL A 61 4.47 3.35 -22.29
N LEU A 62 4.39 2.32 -21.45
CA LEU A 62 5.53 1.43 -21.19
C LEU A 62 5.76 0.43 -22.32
N TYR A 63 4.69 0.00 -23.01
CA TYR A 63 4.72 -1.03 -24.02
C TYR A 63 3.95 -0.63 -25.30
N PRO A 64 4.40 0.41 -26.03
CA PRO A 64 3.65 0.97 -27.16
C PRO A 64 3.58 0.03 -28.39
N ARG A 65 4.33 -1.07 -28.37
CA ARG A 65 4.40 -2.04 -29.50
C ARG A 65 3.54 -3.28 -29.30
N LEU A 66 2.81 -3.39 -28.18
CA LEU A 66 1.91 -4.52 -27.96
C LEU A 66 0.71 -4.45 -28.93
N ASN A 67 0.29 -5.61 -29.42
CA ASN A 67 -0.96 -5.71 -30.15
C ASN A 67 -2.17 -5.53 -29.19
N ARG A 68 -3.37 -5.41 -29.75
CA ARG A 68 -4.58 -5.13 -28.94
C ARG A 68 -4.87 -6.22 -27.89
N ALA A 69 -4.74 -7.50 -28.26
CA ALA A 69 -5.01 -8.62 -27.35
C ALA A 69 -3.99 -8.69 -26.20
N GLU A 70 -2.71 -8.44 -26.51
CA GLU A 70 -1.64 -8.37 -25.52
C GLU A 70 -1.84 -7.19 -24.56
N THR A 71 -2.22 -6.03 -25.11
CA THR A 71 -2.51 -4.83 -24.32
C THR A 71 -3.67 -5.08 -23.33
N GLU A 72 -4.79 -5.65 -23.80
CA GLU A 72 -5.93 -5.99 -22.93
C GLU A 72 -5.52 -6.97 -21.82
N THR A 73 -4.71 -7.96 -22.15
CA THR A 73 -4.20 -8.94 -21.18
C THR A 73 -3.30 -8.28 -20.14
N ALA A 74 -2.37 -7.43 -20.56
CA ALA A 74 -1.45 -6.72 -19.68
C ALA A 74 -2.18 -5.74 -18.76
N VAL A 75 -3.17 -5.01 -19.28
CA VAL A 75 -4.01 -4.08 -18.50
C VAL A 75 -4.78 -4.83 -17.42
N ARG A 76 -5.46 -5.94 -17.77
CA ARG A 76 -6.20 -6.76 -16.79
C ARG A 76 -5.26 -7.33 -15.73
N LEU A 77 -4.09 -7.82 -16.13
CA LEU A 77 -3.09 -8.34 -15.19
C LEU A 77 -2.58 -7.25 -14.25
N LEU A 78 -2.31 -6.04 -14.77
CA LEU A 78 -1.89 -4.91 -13.94
C LEU A 78 -2.96 -4.51 -12.92
N ARG A 79 -4.24 -4.52 -13.31
CA ARG A 79 -5.37 -4.29 -12.39
C ARG A 79 -5.44 -5.34 -11.28
N ILE A 80 -5.26 -6.62 -11.60
CA ILE A 80 -5.23 -7.70 -10.60
C ILE A 80 -4.05 -7.49 -9.64
N ILE A 81 -2.86 -7.22 -10.16
CA ILE A 81 -1.64 -7.06 -9.36
C ILE A 81 -1.69 -5.80 -8.49
N SER A 82 -2.42 -4.74 -8.88
CA SER A 82 -2.53 -3.52 -8.07
C SER A 82 -3.02 -3.79 -6.63
N PHE A 83 -3.89 -4.79 -6.44
CA PHE A 83 -4.35 -5.20 -5.10
C PHE A 83 -3.24 -5.79 -4.22
N THR A 84 -2.15 -6.28 -4.81
CA THR A 84 -1.02 -6.81 -4.04
C THR A 84 -0.17 -5.72 -3.39
N VAL A 85 -0.26 -4.48 -3.87
CA VAL A 85 0.58 -3.36 -3.39
C VAL A 85 0.33 -3.04 -1.91
N PRO A 86 -0.91 -2.77 -1.45
CA PRO A 86 -1.16 -2.52 -0.04
C PRO A 86 -0.93 -3.75 0.84
N MET A 87 -1.27 -4.94 0.36
CA MET A 87 -1.00 -6.18 1.09
C MET A 87 0.50 -6.42 1.26
N GLY A 88 1.29 -6.19 0.20
CA GLY A 88 2.74 -6.30 0.24
C GLY A 88 3.37 -5.34 1.23
N ALA A 89 2.95 -4.08 1.22
CA ALA A 89 3.43 -3.07 2.16
C ALA A 89 3.13 -3.45 3.63
N LEU A 90 1.92 -3.89 3.92
CA LEU A 90 1.55 -4.37 5.25
C LEU A 90 2.38 -5.58 5.68
N ARG A 91 2.57 -6.55 4.78
CA ARG A 91 3.38 -7.75 5.06
C ARG A 91 4.80 -7.39 5.48
N GLU A 92 5.44 -6.45 4.76
CA GLU A 92 6.82 -6.02 5.07
C GLU A 92 6.89 -5.29 6.42
N ILE A 93 5.92 -4.47 6.76
CA ILE A 93 5.90 -3.77 8.05
C ILE A 93 5.73 -4.74 9.22
N TYR A 94 4.77 -5.66 9.13
CA TYR A 94 4.61 -6.67 10.18
C TYR A 94 5.86 -7.55 10.29
N ALA A 95 6.50 -7.92 9.17
CA ALA A 95 7.76 -8.63 9.18
C ALA A 95 8.86 -7.83 9.90
N SER A 96 9.00 -6.54 9.60
CA SER A 96 9.98 -5.66 10.25
C SER A 96 9.73 -5.55 11.77
N MET A 97 8.46 -5.45 12.20
CA MET A 97 8.12 -5.44 13.63
C MET A 97 8.47 -6.78 14.32
N ILE A 98 8.24 -7.91 13.67
CA ILE A 98 8.60 -9.23 14.20
C ILE A 98 10.14 -9.40 14.28
N MET A 99 10.87 -8.89 13.27
CA MET A 99 12.34 -8.83 13.32
C MET A 99 12.83 -8.00 14.49
N ALA A 100 12.18 -6.88 14.75
CA ALA A 100 12.50 -6.00 15.87
C ALA A 100 12.39 -6.71 17.23
N ILE A 101 11.51 -7.70 17.36
CA ILE A 101 11.34 -8.53 18.58
C ILE A 101 12.27 -9.75 18.57
N ASP A 102 13.22 -9.82 17.65
CA ASP A 102 14.20 -10.92 17.50
C ASP A 102 13.55 -12.29 17.21
N LYS A 103 12.45 -12.32 16.49
CA LYS A 103 11.71 -13.53 16.11
C LYS A 103 11.76 -13.82 14.60
N THR A 104 12.91 -13.59 13.97
CA THR A 104 13.13 -13.73 12.51
C THR A 104 12.76 -15.13 11.97
N LYS A 105 12.93 -16.19 12.77
CA LYS A 105 12.53 -17.55 12.37
C LYS A 105 11.05 -17.66 11.99
N LYS A 106 10.16 -16.92 12.66
CA LYS A 106 8.72 -16.91 12.33
C LYS A 106 8.47 -16.35 10.95
N ILE A 107 9.19 -15.29 10.58
CA ILE A 107 9.05 -14.66 9.25
C ILE A 107 9.46 -15.64 8.16
N ILE A 108 10.56 -16.38 8.35
CA ILE A 108 11.01 -17.39 7.39
C ILE A 108 9.92 -18.44 7.19
N VAL A 109 9.35 -18.97 8.26
CA VAL A 109 8.27 -19.97 8.20
C VAL A 109 7.04 -19.41 7.50
N ASN A 110 6.59 -18.19 7.86
CA ASN A 110 5.43 -17.55 7.26
C ASN A 110 5.64 -17.26 5.76
N ASN A 111 6.83 -16.81 5.37
CA ASN A 111 7.16 -16.60 3.98
C ASN A 111 7.22 -17.90 3.19
N SER A 112 7.82 -18.97 3.74
CA SER A 112 7.87 -20.28 3.10
C SER A 112 6.47 -20.83 2.85
N PHE A 113 5.59 -20.74 3.85
CA PHE A 113 4.19 -21.14 3.71
C PHE A 113 3.45 -20.31 2.66
N SER A 114 3.64 -18.99 2.68
CA SER A 114 3.02 -18.08 1.69
C SER A 114 3.49 -18.38 0.26
N VAL A 115 4.78 -18.72 0.08
CA VAL A 115 5.34 -19.13 -1.23
C VAL A 115 4.75 -20.46 -1.69
N ALA A 116 4.66 -21.46 -0.81
CA ALA A 116 4.06 -22.74 -1.14
C ALA A 116 2.60 -22.57 -1.59
N LEU A 117 1.83 -21.75 -0.86
CA LEU A 117 0.44 -21.45 -1.23
C LEU A 117 0.35 -20.67 -2.55
N LYS A 118 1.25 -19.69 -2.79
CA LYS A 118 1.34 -19.00 -4.09
C LYS A 118 1.50 -20.00 -5.23
N ILE A 119 2.41 -20.96 -5.10
CA ILE A 119 2.68 -21.95 -6.13
C ILE A 119 1.42 -22.79 -6.38
N ALA A 120 0.77 -23.29 -5.32
CA ALA A 120 -0.44 -24.09 -5.42
C ALA A 120 -1.59 -23.31 -6.08
N VAL A 121 -1.88 -22.09 -5.60
CA VAL A 121 -2.92 -21.22 -6.17
C VAL A 121 -2.61 -20.86 -7.63
N THR A 122 -1.36 -20.52 -7.93
CA THR A 122 -0.95 -20.21 -9.30
C THR A 122 -1.18 -21.42 -10.21
N ALA A 123 -0.75 -22.63 -9.82
CA ALA A 123 -0.90 -23.84 -10.62
C ALA A 123 -2.38 -24.16 -10.90
N ILE A 124 -3.24 -24.05 -9.89
CA ILE A 124 -4.68 -24.25 -10.05
C ILE A 124 -5.30 -23.16 -10.93
N CYS A 125 -5.02 -21.89 -10.63
CA CYS A 125 -5.64 -20.77 -11.35
C CYS A 125 -5.14 -20.64 -12.81
N LEU A 126 -3.91 -21.07 -13.14
CA LEU A 126 -3.44 -21.11 -14.53
C LEU A 126 -4.32 -22.01 -15.41
N SER A 127 -4.81 -23.14 -14.86
CA SER A 127 -5.68 -24.07 -15.61
C SER A 127 -7.06 -23.46 -15.94
N TYR A 128 -7.58 -22.55 -15.11
CA TYR A 128 -8.89 -21.95 -15.29
C TYR A 128 -8.86 -20.54 -15.87
N PHE A 129 -7.84 -19.75 -15.54
CA PHE A 129 -7.76 -18.32 -15.84
C PHE A 129 -6.55 -17.94 -16.70
N ASN A 130 -5.84 -18.93 -17.26
CA ASN A 130 -4.63 -18.70 -18.05
C ASN A 130 -3.63 -17.80 -17.30
N VAL A 131 -3.01 -16.84 -18.00
CA VAL A 131 -1.98 -15.94 -17.44
C VAL A 131 -2.44 -15.16 -16.18
N TYR A 132 -3.74 -14.93 -16.03
CA TYR A 132 -4.28 -14.23 -14.84
C TYR A 132 -4.13 -15.04 -13.55
N GLY A 133 -3.98 -16.37 -13.65
CA GLY A 133 -3.69 -17.25 -12.52
C GLY A 133 -2.44 -16.86 -11.76
N ALA A 134 -1.42 -16.32 -12.44
CA ALA A 134 -0.23 -15.80 -11.79
C ALA A 134 -0.53 -14.57 -10.89
N GLY A 135 -1.44 -13.70 -11.33
CA GLY A 135 -1.90 -12.55 -10.53
C GLY A 135 -2.65 -12.98 -9.27
N TYR A 136 -3.54 -13.96 -9.38
CA TYR A 136 -4.25 -14.52 -8.22
C TYR A 136 -3.32 -15.21 -7.23
N GLY A 137 -2.29 -15.92 -7.72
CA GLY A 137 -1.25 -16.48 -6.86
C GLY A 137 -0.47 -15.39 -6.10
N MET A 138 -0.21 -14.24 -6.72
CA MET A 138 0.42 -13.11 -6.03
C MET A 138 -0.48 -12.48 -4.97
N ILE A 139 -1.78 -12.38 -5.22
CA ILE A 139 -2.75 -11.91 -4.22
C ILE A 139 -2.76 -12.87 -3.03
N ALA A 140 -2.86 -14.18 -3.27
CA ALA A 140 -2.84 -15.20 -2.23
C ALA A 140 -1.57 -15.13 -1.37
N PHE A 141 -0.40 -15.00 -2.00
CA PHE A 141 0.88 -14.82 -1.33
C PHE A 141 0.90 -13.60 -0.40
N SER A 142 0.46 -12.46 -0.92
CA SER A 142 0.48 -11.20 -0.17
C SER A 142 -0.53 -11.23 0.97
N ALA A 143 -1.75 -11.69 0.71
CA ALA A 143 -2.83 -11.76 1.70
C ALA A 143 -2.48 -12.70 2.87
N VAL A 144 -2.04 -13.91 2.56
CA VAL A 144 -1.65 -14.88 3.58
C VAL A 144 -0.42 -14.41 4.36
N GLY A 145 0.56 -13.81 3.68
CA GLY A 145 1.72 -13.24 4.34
C GLY A 145 1.35 -12.14 5.34
N VAL A 146 0.39 -11.26 5.01
CA VAL A 146 -0.13 -10.26 5.96
C VAL A 146 -0.81 -10.94 7.15
N ILE A 147 -1.71 -11.89 6.89
CA ILE A 147 -2.49 -12.58 7.94
C ILE A 147 -1.55 -13.28 8.93
N LEU A 148 -0.57 -14.04 8.43
CA LEU A 148 0.36 -14.78 9.27
C LEU A 148 1.27 -13.84 10.07
N ASN A 149 1.85 -12.82 9.44
CA ASN A 149 2.72 -11.88 10.12
C ASN A 149 1.94 -11.01 11.13
N ALA A 150 0.75 -10.55 10.79
CA ALA A 150 -0.10 -9.79 11.72
C ALA A 150 -0.52 -10.64 12.93
N ARG A 151 -0.91 -11.91 12.72
CA ARG A 151 -1.22 -12.87 13.78
C ARG A 151 -0.02 -13.10 14.69
N ASP A 152 1.15 -13.36 14.12
CA ASP A 152 2.34 -13.61 14.93
C ASP A 152 2.78 -12.38 15.71
N PHE A 153 2.69 -11.19 15.11
CA PHE A 153 2.92 -9.94 15.82
C PHE A 153 1.92 -9.76 16.99
N TYR A 154 0.63 -10.05 16.76
CA TYR A 154 -0.39 -10.01 17.81
C TYR A 154 -0.05 -10.95 18.98
N ILE A 155 0.32 -12.19 18.69
CA ILE A 155 0.69 -13.18 19.71
C ILE A 155 1.93 -12.73 20.52
N LEU A 156 2.94 -12.17 19.83
CA LEU A 156 4.19 -11.72 20.45
C LEU A 156 4.05 -10.44 21.25
N SER A 157 3.17 -9.54 20.81
CA SER A 157 2.98 -8.24 21.44
C SER A 157 1.84 -8.21 22.47
N GLY A 158 0.95 -9.20 22.47
CA GLY A 158 -0.18 -9.34 23.40
C GLY A 158 -1.34 -8.38 23.18
N LYS A 159 -1.30 -7.51 22.15
CA LYS A 159 -2.38 -6.56 21.81
C LYS A 159 -2.46 -6.29 20.33
N ASN A 160 -3.68 -6.01 19.83
CA ASN A 160 -3.88 -5.54 18.44
C ASN A 160 -3.48 -4.07 18.29
N LEU A 161 -2.98 -3.75 17.10
CA LEU A 161 -2.87 -2.37 16.66
C LEU A 161 -4.30 -1.83 16.46
N LYS A 162 -4.67 -0.73 17.13
CA LYS A 162 -5.99 -0.11 16.98
C LYS A 162 -6.09 0.64 15.64
N LEU A 163 -6.27 -0.09 14.54
CA LEU A 163 -6.26 0.47 13.19
C LEU A 163 -7.66 0.70 12.61
N VAL A 164 -8.70 0.08 13.18
CA VAL A 164 -10.04 -0.04 12.57
C VAL A 164 -10.67 1.32 12.24
N LYS A 165 -10.55 2.32 13.12
CA LYS A 165 -11.14 3.64 12.89
C LYS A 165 -10.56 4.36 11.67
N ASN A 166 -9.28 4.16 11.37
CA ASN A 166 -8.60 4.86 10.29
C ASN A 166 -8.71 4.14 8.94
N VAL A 167 -8.98 2.83 8.93
CA VAL A 167 -9.13 2.05 7.71
C VAL A 167 -10.35 2.49 6.91
N SER A 168 -11.49 2.75 7.57
CA SER A 168 -12.70 3.24 6.90
C SER A 168 -12.50 4.62 6.25
N THR A 169 -11.81 5.51 6.92
CA THR A 169 -11.49 6.85 6.40
C THR A 169 -10.54 6.76 5.21
N ILE A 170 -9.49 5.93 5.30
CA ILE A 170 -8.57 5.70 4.18
C ILE A 170 -9.32 5.08 3.00
N ALA A 171 -10.23 4.14 3.23
CA ALA A 171 -11.04 3.54 2.17
C ALA A 171 -11.93 4.58 1.48
N ALA A 172 -12.60 5.45 2.24
CA ALA A 172 -13.43 6.53 1.68
C ALA A 172 -12.62 7.51 0.81
N ILE A 173 -11.43 7.91 1.28
CA ILE A 173 -10.53 8.77 0.50
C ILE A 173 -10.14 8.08 -0.81
N ASN A 174 -9.80 6.78 -0.77
CA ASN A 174 -9.41 6.03 -1.96
C ASN A 174 -10.55 5.88 -2.98
N VAL A 175 -11.81 5.75 -2.53
CA VAL A 175 -12.97 5.74 -3.43
C VAL A 175 -13.13 7.08 -4.14
N ILE A 176 -13.01 8.19 -3.42
CA ILE A 176 -13.07 9.54 -4.02
C ILE A 176 -11.94 9.71 -5.04
N MET A 177 -10.73 9.27 -4.69
CA MET A 177 -9.56 9.32 -5.57
C MET A 177 -9.73 8.48 -6.83
N PHE A 178 -10.32 7.29 -6.69
CA PHE A 178 -10.63 6.44 -7.85
C PHE A 178 -11.60 7.12 -8.81
N LEU A 179 -12.66 7.74 -8.27
CA LEU A 179 -13.64 8.46 -9.09
C LEU A 179 -13.01 9.66 -9.81
N LEU A 180 -12.14 10.41 -9.14
CA LEU A 180 -11.39 11.51 -9.76
C LEU A 180 -10.45 11.01 -10.85
N ALA A 181 -9.65 9.99 -10.57
CA ALA A 181 -8.75 9.39 -11.56
C ALA A 181 -9.50 8.85 -12.77
N TRP A 182 -10.62 8.17 -12.56
CA TRP A 182 -11.50 7.67 -13.61
C TRP A 182 -12.09 8.79 -14.46
N ALA A 183 -12.52 9.90 -13.85
CA ALA A 183 -12.99 11.07 -14.58
C ALA A 183 -11.90 11.65 -15.49
N PHE A 184 -10.66 11.81 -14.99
CA PHE A 184 -9.52 12.26 -15.80
C PHE A 184 -9.21 11.32 -16.97
N ASP A 185 -9.33 10.02 -16.75
CA ASP A 185 -9.09 9.01 -17.79
C ASP A 185 -10.05 9.13 -18.97
N ILE A 186 -11.32 9.49 -18.69
CA ILE A 186 -12.34 9.69 -19.73
C ILE A 186 -12.08 10.96 -20.54
N TYR A 187 -11.70 12.07 -19.88
CA TYR A 187 -11.61 13.37 -20.54
C TYR A 187 -10.31 13.58 -21.34
N ILE A 188 -9.21 12.97 -20.93
CA ILE A 188 -7.90 13.16 -21.55
C ILE A 188 -7.48 11.93 -22.35
N LYS A 189 -7.61 12.00 -23.68
CA LYS A 189 -7.29 10.89 -24.58
C LYS A 189 -5.79 10.60 -24.73
N ASN A 190 -4.93 11.64 -24.60
CA ASN A 190 -3.48 11.46 -24.72
C ASN A 190 -2.94 10.73 -23.48
N PRO A 191 -2.32 9.52 -23.63
CA PRO A 191 -1.93 8.70 -22.50
C PRO A 191 -0.86 9.35 -21.61
N ILE A 192 0.11 10.04 -22.19
CA ILE A 192 1.19 10.70 -21.44
C ILE A 192 0.63 11.88 -20.63
N LEU A 193 -0.21 12.71 -21.29
CA LEU A 193 -0.81 13.87 -20.66
C LEU A 193 -1.79 13.46 -19.56
N SER A 194 -2.61 12.43 -19.80
CA SER A 194 -3.53 11.86 -18.81
C SER A 194 -2.79 11.34 -17.57
N LEU A 195 -1.70 10.59 -17.76
CA LEU A 195 -0.88 10.12 -16.65
C LEU A 195 -0.25 11.27 -15.87
N ALA A 196 0.37 12.24 -16.55
CA ALA A 196 1.08 13.33 -15.89
C ALA A 196 0.11 14.22 -15.09
N THR A 197 -0.96 14.70 -15.75
CA THR A 197 -1.95 15.59 -15.11
C THR A 197 -2.79 14.86 -14.07
N GLY A 198 -3.26 13.66 -14.39
CA GLY A 198 -4.04 12.84 -13.47
C GLY A 198 -3.25 12.47 -12.22
N PHE A 199 -1.96 12.09 -12.36
CA PHE A 199 -1.10 11.80 -11.21
C PHE A 199 -0.88 13.03 -10.33
N VAL A 200 -0.58 14.19 -10.90
CA VAL A 200 -0.35 15.44 -10.15
C VAL A 200 -1.62 15.87 -9.40
N VAL A 201 -2.75 15.92 -10.10
CA VAL A 201 -4.03 16.34 -9.49
C VAL A 201 -4.48 15.33 -8.42
N ALA A 202 -4.39 14.04 -8.71
CA ALA A 202 -4.73 13.01 -7.76
C ALA A 202 -3.82 13.05 -6.53
N SER A 203 -2.51 13.22 -6.69
CA SER A 203 -1.58 13.33 -5.56
C SER A 203 -1.90 14.54 -4.69
N PHE A 204 -2.16 15.69 -5.29
CA PHE A 204 -2.54 16.90 -4.56
C PHE A 204 -3.86 16.71 -3.80
N ALA A 205 -4.90 16.23 -4.47
CA ALA A 205 -6.20 15.97 -3.86
C ALA A 205 -6.10 14.93 -2.73
N TYR A 206 -5.24 13.90 -2.89
CA TYR A 206 -5.01 12.89 -1.86
C TYR A 206 -4.38 13.47 -0.61
N VAL A 207 -3.34 14.29 -0.75
CA VAL A 207 -2.68 14.96 0.38
C VAL A 207 -3.66 15.87 1.11
N VAL A 208 -4.47 16.62 0.38
CA VAL A 208 -5.51 17.49 0.95
C VAL A 208 -6.56 16.65 1.69
N ALA A 209 -7.11 15.62 1.07
CA ALA A 209 -8.10 14.74 1.69
C ALA A 209 -7.56 14.02 2.95
N ALA A 210 -6.30 13.56 2.90
CA ALA A 210 -5.64 12.96 4.07
C ALA A 210 -5.43 13.99 5.20
N ALA A 211 -5.16 15.25 4.87
CA ALA A 211 -5.01 16.33 5.85
C ALA A 211 -6.34 16.70 6.51
N PHE A 212 -7.44 16.76 5.74
CA PHE A 212 -8.78 17.03 6.27
C PHE A 212 -9.32 15.90 7.14
N SER A 213 -9.04 14.66 6.78
CA SER A 213 -9.61 13.49 7.45
C SER A 213 -9.05 13.21 8.85
N GLY A 214 -7.96 13.91 9.25
CA GLY A 214 -7.32 13.68 10.54
C GLY A 214 -6.79 12.24 10.74
N VAL A 215 -6.42 11.58 9.65
CA VAL A 215 -5.86 10.20 9.70
C VAL A 215 -4.59 10.15 10.54
N PHE A 216 -3.83 11.24 10.57
CA PHE A 216 -2.60 11.36 11.34
C PHE A 216 -2.75 12.38 12.47
N ASP A 217 -2.40 11.98 13.68
CA ASP A 217 -2.20 12.91 14.80
C ASP A 217 -0.86 13.63 14.65
N GLY A 218 -0.78 14.90 15.13
CA GLY A 218 0.40 15.74 14.94
C GLY A 218 1.71 15.14 15.43
N ASP A 219 1.65 14.36 16.51
CA ASP A 219 2.80 13.68 17.10
C ASP A 219 3.25 12.44 16.31
N GLU A 220 2.35 11.82 15.54
CA GLU A 220 2.64 10.61 14.77
C GLU A 220 3.60 10.89 13.59
N LEU A 221 3.62 12.12 13.08
CA LEU A 221 4.42 12.52 11.93
C LEU A 221 5.77 13.16 12.29
N SER A 222 6.10 13.28 13.57
CA SER A 222 7.29 14.02 14.04
C SER A 222 8.64 13.50 13.51
N GLY A 223 8.68 12.32 12.88
CA GLY A 223 9.88 11.73 12.27
C GLY A 223 9.86 11.62 10.74
N VAL A 224 8.81 12.11 10.07
CA VAL A 224 8.65 11.95 8.61
C VAL A 224 9.04 13.24 7.89
N PRO A 225 9.89 13.20 6.85
CA PRO A 225 10.15 14.35 6.00
C PRO A 225 8.80 14.82 5.40
N PHE A 226 8.52 16.13 5.43
CA PHE A 226 7.24 16.79 5.11
C PHE A 226 6.21 16.91 6.26
N SER A 227 6.47 16.41 7.45
CA SER A 227 5.57 16.56 8.61
C SER A 227 5.20 18.02 8.90
N ARG A 228 6.15 18.95 8.78
CA ARG A 228 5.92 20.40 8.99
C ARG A 228 4.96 21.02 7.99
N ALA A 229 5.03 20.61 6.73
CA ALA A 229 4.14 21.11 5.67
C ALA A 229 2.71 20.56 5.85
N TYR A 230 2.59 19.27 6.17
CA TYR A 230 1.31 18.63 6.48
C TYR A 230 0.63 19.28 7.69
N TYR A 231 1.39 19.52 8.78
CA TYR A 231 0.88 20.12 10.01
C TYR A 231 0.37 21.55 9.79
N LYS A 232 1.11 22.37 9.04
CA LYS A 232 0.68 23.73 8.67
C LYS A 232 -0.61 23.70 7.83
N LEU A 233 -0.71 22.73 6.92
CA LEU A 233 -1.90 22.56 6.06
C LEU A 233 -3.12 22.13 6.89
N SER A 234 -2.98 21.13 7.74
CA SER A 234 -4.07 20.61 8.57
C SER A 234 -4.57 21.62 9.60
N GLN A 235 -3.69 22.42 10.23
CA GLN A 235 -4.09 23.51 11.11
C GLN A 235 -4.86 24.61 10.37
N LYS A 236 -4.37 25.01 9.19
CA LYS A 236 -5.03 26.06 8.40
C LYS A 236 -6.42 25.63 7.89
N LEU A 237 -6.62 24.35 7.66
CA LEU A 237 -7.88 23.79 7.19
C LEU A 237 -8.90 23.55 8.31
N ARG A 238 -8.44 23.19 9.53
CA ARG A 238 -9.31 23.05 10.72
C ARG A 238 -9.81 24.41 11.27
N PHE A 239 -9.12 25.50 10.99
CA PHE A 239 -9.56 26.85 11.38
C PHE A 239 -10.80 27.33 10.62
N TRP A 240 -11.25 26.62 9.56
CA TRP A 240 -12.45 26.95 8.80
C TRP A 240 -13.72 26.24 9.30
N GLU A 241 -13.60 25.32 10.24
CA GLU A 241 -14.74 24.57 10.84
C GLU A 241 -15.15 25.10 12.25
N SER A 242 -14.46 26.08 12.78
CA SER A 242 -14.80 26.79 14.02
C SER A 242 -15.39 28.18 13.70
#